data_c91e7369218f707d936990a0e4eccb9f
#
_entry.id   c91e7369218f707d936990a0e4eccb9f
#
_cell.length_a   1.000
_cell.length_b   1.000
_cell.length_c   1.000
_cell.angle_alpha   90.00
_cell.angle_beta   90.00
_cell.angle_gamma   90.00
#
_symmetry.space_group_name_H-M   'P 1'
#
loop_
_entity.id
_entity.type
_entity.pdbx_description
1 polymer ?
#
loop_
_entity_poly.entity_id
_entity_poly.type
_entity_poly.pdbx_seq_one_letter_code
_entity_poly.pdbx_strand_id
1 'polypeptide(L)' 'MHHEKVDKNRYENLKVGDLGLSTSSLKPYGKGNFNNKTYEVKSSENFIDEGKKIKIINILQDKILVKKSR' A
#
# COMPACT_ATOMS: atom_id res chain seq x y z
N MET A 1 28.46 -2.72 -4.44
CA MET A 1 27.84 -2.46 -4.45
C MET A 1 26.90 -2.20 -4.34
N HIS A 2 26.81 -2.27 -4.44
CA HIS A 2 25.90 -2.02 -4.49
C HIS A 2 25.02 -1.52 -4.20
N HIS A 3 24.64 -1.40 -4.15
CA HIS A 3 23.83 -0.91 -4.01
C HIS A 3 23.03 -0.31 -3.96
N GLU A 4 22.74 -0.20 -3.86
CA GLU A 4 22.05 0.40 -3.84
C GLU A 4 21.06 0.73 -4.29
N LYS A 5 20.72 1.06 -4.83
CA LYS A 5 19.68 1.40 -5.30
C LYS A 5 18.51 0.78 -5.02
N VAL A 6 18.39 0.51 -4.34
CA VAL A 6 17.38 -0.25 -3.75
C VAL A 6 16.03 0.36 -3.71
N ASP A 7 15.98 1.63 -3.65
CA ASP A 7 14.72 2.32 -3.52
C ASP A 7 13.76 2.05 -4.64
N LYS A 8 14.25 1.85 -5.81
CA LYS A 8 13.34 1.63 -6.89
C LYS A 8 12.74 0.23 -6.86
N ASN A 9 13.29 -0.63 -6.01
CA ASN A 9 12.75 -1.97 -5.85
C ASN A 9 11.97 -2.12 -4.59
N ARG A 10 11.66 -1.03 -3.94
CA ARG A 10 10.96 -1.05 -2.68
C ARG A 10 9.65 -1.81 -2.75
N TYR A 11 8.95 -1.70 -3.88
CA TYR A 11 7.66 -2.34 -4.05
C TYR A 11 7.69 -3.41 -5.13
N GLU A 12 8.83 -4.03 -5.32
CA GLU A 12 8.96 -4.95 -6.45
C GLU A 12 8.04 -6.15 -6.35
N ASN A 13 7.62 -6.50 -5.15
CA ASN A 13 6.74 -7.65 -4.98
C ASN A 13 5.26 -7.27 -4.99
N LEU A 14 4.97 -6.02 -5.30
CA LEU A 14 3.60 -5.53 -5.30
C LEU A 14 3.19 -5.14 -6.70
N LYS A 15 1.92 -5.34 -6.98
CA LYS A 15 1.36 -4.98 -8.29
C LYS A 15 0.01 -4.36 -8.12
N VAL A 16 -0.35 -3.54 -9.09
CA VAL A 16 -1.71 -3.03 -9.17
C VAL A 16 -2.65 -4.22 -9.20
N GLY A 17 -3.67 -4.18 -8.35
CA GLY A 17 -4.61 -5.28 -8.24
C GLY A 17 -4.38 -6.17 -7.04
N ASP A 18 -3.23 -6.07 -6.40
CA ASP A 18 -2.96 -6.87 -5.22
C ASP A 18 -3.88 -6.50 -4.08
N LEU A 19 -4.25 -7.47 -3.29
CA LEU A 19 -5.15 -7.29 -2.16
C LEU A 19 -4.38 -7.36 -0.85
N GLY A 20 -4.81 -6.57 0.11
CA GLY A 20 -4.22 -6.57 1.42
C GLY A 20 -5.23 -6.09 2.44
N LEU A 21 -4.72 -5.71 3.61
CA LEU A 21 -5.56 -5.24 4.69
C LEU A 21 -5.00 -3.95 5.24
N SER A 22 -5.90 -3.02 5.57
CA SER A 22 -5.47 -1.82 6.25
C SER A 22 -5.15 -2.18 7.69
N THR A 23 -3.97 -1.80 8.16
CA THR A 23 -3.55 -2.07 9.53
C THR A 23 -3.71 -0.86 10.41
N SER A 24 -4.12 0.25 9.83
CA SER A 24 -4.53 1.43 10.57
C SER A 24 -5.59 2.12 9.73
N SER A 25 -6.26 3.07 10.31
CA SER A 25 -7.19 3.88 9.53
C SER A 25 -6.42 4.66 8.48
N LEU A 26 -7.01 4.82 7.32
CA LEU A 26 -6.42 5.60 6.24
C LEU A 26 -7.19 6.92 6.11
N LYS A 27 -6.56 8.06 6.41
CA LYS A 27 -7.24 9.37 6.48
C LYS A 27 -6.46 10.46 5.73
N PRO A 28 -6.17 10.37 4.51
CA PRO A 28 -6.14 9.19 3.65
C PRO A 28 -4.86 8.39 3.78
N TYR A 29 -3.89 8.84 4.57
CA TYR A 29 -2.62 8.14 4.74
C TYR A 29 -2.70 7.19 5.92
N GLY A 30 -2.03 6.08 5.81
CA GLY A 30 -1.95 5.11 6.89
C GLY A 30 -1.10 3.94 6.48
N LYS A 31 -1.38 2.80 7.08
CA LYS A 31 -0.59 1.59 6.83
C LYS A 31 -1.46 0.48 6.31
N GLY A 32 -0.89 -0.33 5.45
CA GLY A 32 -1.55 -1.51 4.94
C GLY A 32 -0.60 -2.66 4.87
N ASN A 33 -1.13 -3.87 4.98
CA ASN A 33 -0.32 -5.08 4.94
C ASN A 33 -0.55 -5.79 3.62
N PHE A 34 0.56 -6.06 2.91
CA PHE A 34 0.54 -6.83 1.68
C PHE A 34 1.68 -7.83 1.76
N ASN A 35 1.36 -9.09 1.50
CA ASN A 35 2.39 -10.15 1.50
C ASN A 35 3.14 -10.22 2.82
N ASN A 36 2.39 -10.05 3.92
CA ASN A 36 2.97 -10.14 5.28
C ASN A 36 3.92 -9.03 5.61
N LYS A 37 3.87 -7.94 4.86
CA LYS A 37 4.69 -6.77 5.17
C LYS A 37 3.81 -5.55 5.24
N THR A 38 4.20 -4.62 6.09
CA THR A 38 3.45 -3.39 6.28
C THR A 38 4.07 -2.28 5.46
N TYR A 39 3.23 -1.57 4.73
CA TYR A 39 3.66 -0.48 3.87
C TYR A 39 2.86 0.76 4.19
N GLU A 40 3.45 1.91 3.91
CA GLU A 40 2.69 3.15 3.95
C GLU A 40 1.82 3.23 2.71
N VAL A 41 0.55 3.50 2.90
CA VAL A 41 -0.38 3.55 1.79
C VAL A 41 -1.23 4.81 1.90
N LYS A 42 -1.82 5.17 0.78
CA LYS A 42 -2.73 6.30 0.72
C LYS A 42 -4.03 5.83 0.13
N SER A 43 -5.13 6.20 0.76
CA SER A 43 -6.43 5.86 0.25
C SER A 43 -6.81 6.80 -0.88
N SER A 44 -7.39 6.25 -1.94
CA SER A 44 -7.98 7.08 -2.99
C SER A 44 -9.33 7.62 -2.55
N GLU A 45 -9.84 7.12 -1.44
CA GLU A 45 -11.09 7.59 -0.84
C GLU A 45 -10.74 8.46 0.35
N ASN A 46 -11.74 9.14 0.89
CA ASN A 46 -11.48 10.01 2.02
C ASN A 46 -11.06 9.26 3.27
N PHE A 47 -11.54 8.05 3.42
CA PHE A 47 -11.33 7.33 4.67
C PHE A 47 -11.55 5.85 4.46
N ILE A 48 -10.67 5.05 5.05
CA ILE A 48 -10.84 3.61 5.10
C ILE A 48 -10.51 3.18 6.52
N ASP A 49 -11.40 2.43 7.13
CA ASP A 49 -11.20 1.94 8.49
C ASP A 49 -10.08 0.92 8.55
N GLU A 50 -9.53 0.77 9.73
CA GLU A 50 -8.58 -0.28 10.01
C GLU A 50 -9.24 -1.65 9.82
N GLY A 51 -8.47 -2.61 9.32
CA GLY A 51 -8.95 -3.97 9.18
C GLY A 51 -9.78 -4.24 7.96
N LYS A 52 -9.81 -3.30 7.03
CA LYS A 52 -10.60 -3.46 5.81
C LYS A 52 -9.74 -4.00 4.68
N LYS A 53 -10.35 -4.76 3.82
CA LYS A 53 -9.67 -5.27 2.63
C LYS A 53 -9.43 -4.12 1.67
N ILE A 54 -8.21 -3.99 1.20
CA ILE A 54 -7.83 -2.92 0.29
C ILE A 54 -7.14 -3.51 -0.92
N LYS A 55 -7.17 -2.73 -1.99
CA LYS A 55 -6.61 -3.16 -3.27
C LYS A 55 -5.72 -2.06 -3.80
N ILE A 56 -4.56 -2.45 -4.32
CA ILE A 56 -3.63 -1.50 -4.91
C ILE A 56 -4.17 -1.06 -6.24
N ILE A 57 -4.32 0.25 -6.42
CA ILE A 57 -4.76 0.79 -7.70
C ILE A 57 -3.66 1.56 -8.41
N ASN A 58 -2.60 1.89 -7.70
CA ASN A 58 -1.44 2.52 -8.32
C ASN A 58 -0.28 2.42 -7.35
N ILE A 59 0.91 2.39 -7.90
CA ILE A 59 2.12 2.37 -7.09
C ILE A 59 2.90 3.61 -7.45
N LEU A 60 3.02 4.51 -6.48
CA LEU A 60 3.72 5.77 -6.67
C LEU A 60 5.17 5.60 -6.23
N GLN A 61 5.95 6.63 -6.48
CA GLN A 61 7.36 6.55 -6.22
C GLN A 61 7.68 6.25 -4.76
N ASP A 62 6.92 6.82 -3.85
CA ASP A 62 7.20 6.67 -2.44
C ASP A 62 6.02 6.16 -1.62
N LYS A 63 4.95 5.71 -2.28
CA LYS A 63 3.82 5.19 -1.54
C LYS A 63 2.90 4.42 -2.48
N ILE A 64 1.97 3.75 -1.90
CA ILE A 64 1.03 2.90 -2.62
C ILE A 64 -0.35 3.49 -2.49
N LEU A 65 -1.02 3.64 -3.62
CA LEU A 65 -2.39 4.15 -3.63
C LEU A 65 -3.35 2.97 -3.63
N VAL A 66 -4.29 2.99 -2.71
CA VAL A 66 -5.22 1.87 -2.54
C VAL A 66 -6.65 2.37 -2.45
N LYS A 67 -7.56 1.46 -2.65
CA LYS A 67 -8.96 1.73 -2.40
C LYS A 67 -9.55 0.55 -1.66
N LYS A 68 -10.72 0.76 -1.08
CA LYS A 68 -11.40 -0.30 -0.37
C LYS A 68 -11.83 -1.37 -1.36
N SER A 69 -11.58 -2.61 -1.00
CA SER A 69 -11.99 -3.74 -1.81
C SER A 69 -13.17 -4.41 -1.15
N ARG A 70 -13.97 -5.07 -1.97
CA ARG A 70 -15.12 -5.75 -1.44
C ARG A 70 -14.85 -7.17 -1.11
#